data_530288a2139c4f8824670be1cb0afb84
#
_entry.id   530288a2139c4f8824670be1cb0afb84
#
_cell.length_a   1.000
_cell.length_b   1.000
_cell.length_c   1.000
_cell.angle_alpha   90.00
_cell.angle_beta   90.00
_cell.angle_gamma   90.00
#
_symmetry.space_group_name_H-M   'P 1'
#
loop_
_entity.id
_entity.type
_entity.pdbx_description
1 polymer ?
#
loop_
_entity_poly.entity_id
_entity_poly.type
_entity_poly.pdbx_seq_one_letter_code
_entity_poly.pdbx_strand_id
1 'polypeptide(L)'
;MSETTGARERRPRTDAQRNRTHILDVAEQHFAEHGVTGSLDAIAKRAGVGPGTLYRHFPNREVLLAALLKAREDELVSRRDAIRREVDDPTEALDRWLDALGRWATAFDGLPEPLRAAPAEGTSPLALTCQGCITTTDEFLQAAQRDGGARPEVRGADLFLGVLAVSWARGAAMADESSPPALNTLLRTGWASRAVEPSER
;
A
#
# COMPACT_ATOMS: atom_id res chain seq x y z
N MET A 1 -57.65 8.43 -3.76
CA MET A 1 -57.02 9.34 -2.81
C MET A 1 -56.43 8.46 -1.72
N SER A 2 -55.15 8.22 -1.54
CA SER A 2 -54.12 9.16 -1.34
C SER A 2 -52.74 8.49 -1.49
N GLU A 3 -51.87 9.12 -2.16
CA GLU A 3 -50.44 8.83 -2.16
C GLU A 3 -49.82 9.19 -0.81
N THR A 4 -48.95 8.36 -0.29
CA THR A 4 -47.73 8.75 0.44
C THR A 4 -47.02 7.49 0.96
N THR A 5 -46.25 6.83 0.13
CA THR A 5 -45.32 5.80 0.60
C THR A 5 -44.11 5.78 -0.34
N GLY A 6 -43.13 6.63 -0.11
CA GLY A 6 -41.95 6.65 -0.99
C GLY A 6 -40.69 7.31 -0.42
N ALA A 7 -40.74 7.88 0.80
CA ALA A 7 -39.62 8.74 1.26
C ALA A 7 -38.83 8.23 2.48
N ARG A 8 -39.07 7.02 3.00
CA ARG A 8 -38.52 6.61 4.30
C ARG A 8 -37.40 5.58 4.27
N GLU A 9 -37.14 4.91 3.15
CA GLU A 9 -36.10 3.85 3.09
C GLU A 9 -34.72 4.34 2.62
N ARG A 10 -34.59 5.51 2.05
CA ARG A 10 -33.29 6.06 1.57
C ARG A 10 -32.40 6.70 2.64
N ARG A 11 -32.96 7.17 3.74
CA ARG A 11 -32.21 7.88 4.82
C ARG A 11 -31.17 7.02 5.57
N PRO A 12 -31.46 5.79 6.03
CA PRO A 12 -30.51 5.04 6.86
C PRO A 12 -29.25 4.61 6.12
N ARG A 13 -29.33 4.26 4.82
CA ARG A 13 -28.16 3.86 4.01
C ARG A 13 -27.26 5.04 3.69
N THR A 14 -27.82 6.19 3.41
CA THR A 14 -27.07 7.43 3.13
C THR A 14 -26.33 7.93 4.37
N ASP A 15 -26.96 7.86 5.54
CA ASP A 15 -26.34 8.28 6.80
C ASP A 15 -25.23 7.30 7.23
N ALA A 16 -25.42 5.99 7.04
CA ALA A 16 -24.38 5.00 7.29
C ALA A 16 -23.16 5.19 6.37
N GLN A 17 -23.40 5.50 5.08
CA GLN A 17 -22.31 5.77 4.14
C GLN A 17 -21.57 7.06 4.48
N ARG A 18 -22.27 8.12 4.86
CA ARG A 18 -21.65 9.38 5.31
C ARG A 18 -20.79 9.18 6.56
N ASN A 19 -21.32 8.45 7.55
CA ASN A 19 -20.57 8.11 8.75
C ASN A 19 -19.31 7.29 8.42
N ARG A 20 -19.43 6.32 7.51
CA ARG A 20 -18.29 5.51 7.08
C ARG A 20 -17.19 6.38 6.44
N THR A 21 -17.55 7.26 5.52
CA THR A 21 -16.61 8.18 4.87
C THR A 21 -15.98 9.11 5.90
N HIS A 22 -16.78 9.72 6.77
CA HIS A 22 -16.29 10.61 7.82
C HIS A 22 -15.32 9.91 8.80
N ILE A 23 -15.60 8.66 9.19
CA ILE A 23 -14.66 7.87 10.01
C ILE A 23 -13.34 7.64 9.27
N LEU A 24 -13.36 7.36 7.95
CA LEU A 24 -12.15 7.19 7.16
C LEU A 24 -11.33 8.49 7.10
N ASP A 25 -11.95 9.64 6.83
CA ASP A 25 -11.26 10.94 6.79
C ASP A 25 -10.55 11.26 8.12
N VAL A 26 -11.25 11.01 9.24
CA VAL A 26 -10.68 11.20 10.58
C VAL A 26 -9.57 10.19 10.88
N ALA A 27 -9.74 8.93 10.46
CA ALA A 27 -8.76 7.88 10.66
C ALA A 27 -7.47 8.16 9.85
N GLU A 28 -7.59 8.65 8.62
CA GLU A 28 -6.45 9.06 7.80
C GLU A 28 -5.61 10.12 8.52
N GLN A 29 -6.25 11.18 9.02
CA GLN A 29 -5.57 12.24 9.77
C GLN A 29 -4.94 11.71 11.06
N HIS A 30 -5.68 10.86 11.81
CA HIS A 30 -5.19 10.30 13.07
C HIS A 30 -3.96 9.40 12.86
N PHE A 31 -3.96 8.57 11.83
CA PHE A 31 -2.81 7.71 11.51
C PHE A 31 -1.64 8.49 10.92
N ALA A 32 -1.88 9.60 10.22
CA ALA A 32 -0.81 10.50 9.80
C ALA A 32 -0.10 11.17 11.00
N GLU A 33 -0.85 11.47 12.08
CA GLU A 33 -0.32 12.13 13.29
C GLU A 33 0.30 11.13 14.29
N HIS A 34 -0.20 9.91 14.39
CA HIS A 34 0.10 8.96 15.47
C HIS A 34 0.57 7.59 14.98
N GLY A 35 0.72 7.39 13.67
CA GLY A 35 1.01 6.10 13.07
C GLY A 35 -0.18 5.13 13.14
N VAL A 36 -0.02 3.97 12.50
CA VAL A 36 -1.09 2.95 12.41
C VAL A 36 -1.41 2.27 13.75
N THR A 37 -0.59 2.45 14.77
CA THR A 37 -0.84 1.97 16.14
C THR A 37 -1.77 2.87 16.94
N GLY A 38 -2.09 4.06 16.43
CA GLY A 38 -3.01 5.02 17.07
C GLY A 38 -4.34 4.38 17.48
N SER A 39 -4.96 4.88 18.56
CA SER A 39 -6.15 4.29 19.19
C SER A 39 -7.39 4.42 18.30
N LEU A 40 -8.10 3.30 18.06
CA LEU A 40 -9.40 3.30 17.36
C LEU A 40 -10.48 4.05 18.15
N ASP A 41 -10.43 3.99 19.48
CA ASP A 41 -11.37 4.73 20.33
C ASP A 41 -11.14 6.25 20.24
N ALA A 42 -9.87 6.68 20.08
CA ALA A 42 -9.55 8.07 19.82
C ALA A 42 -10.09 8.53 18.45
N ILE A 43 -10.02 7.66 17.42
CA ILE A 43 -10.63 7.92 16.12
C ILE A 43 -12.14 8.07 16.27
N ALA A 44 -12.83 7.16 16.97
CA ALA A 44 -14.27 7.24 17.21
C ALA A 44 -14.65 8.57 17.88
N LYS A 45 -13.93 8.93 18.94
CA LYS A 45 -14.12 10.18 19.68
C LYS A 45 -13.92 11.40 18.78
N ARG A 46 -12.84 11.42 17.98
CA ARG A 46 -12.53 12.53 17.04
C ARG A 46 -13.56 12.66 15.92
N ALA A 47 -14.11 11.51 15.44
CA ALA A 47 -15.17 11.45 14.47
C ALA A 47 -16.57 11.77 15.05
N GLY A 48 -16.69 12.00 16.35
CA GLY A 48 -17.98 12.28 17.00
C GLY A 48 -18.94 11.09 16.98
N VAL A 49 -18.45 9.85 16.84
CA VAL A 49 -19.26 8.64 16.83
C VAL A 49 -18.97 7.77 18.07
N GLY A 50 -19.97 7.00 18.49
CA GLY A 50 -19.73 6.01 19.55
C GLY A 50 -18.82 4.88 19.08
N PRO A 51 -18.02 4.26 19.99
CA PRO A 51 -17.15 3.11 19.65
C PRO A 51 -17.90 1.99 18.93
N GLY A 52 -19.12 1.64 19.39
CA GLY A 52 -19.96 0.63 18.74
C GLY A 52 -20.38 0.98 17.30
N THR A 53 -20.41 2.25 16.93
CA THR A 53 -20.64 2.68 15.56
C THR A 53 -19.40 2.49 14.71
N LEU A 54 -18.22 2.86 15.23
CA LEU A 54 -16.95 2.61 14.55
C LEU A 54 -16.75 1.12 14.30
N TYR A 55 -16.87 0.27 15.34
CA TYR A 55 -16.65 -1.18 15.21
C TYR A 55 -17.68 -1.89 14.33
N ARG A 56 -18.89 -1.34 14.15
CA ARG A 56 -19.83 -1.84 13.12
C ARG A 56 -19.36 -1.60 11.70
N HIS A 57 -18.69 -0.49 11.42
CA HIS A 57 -18.15 -0.18 10.10
C HIS A 57 -16.77 -0.83 9.87
N PHE A 58 -15.95 -0.88 10.92
CA PHE A 58 -14.58 -1.35 10.89
C PHE A 58 -14.33 -2.23 12.12
N PRO A 59 -14.64 -3.54 12.03
CA PRO A 59 -14.58 -4.47 13.16
C PRO A 59 -13.21 -4.57 13.83
N ASN A 60 -12.16 -4.27 13.09
CA ASN A 60 -10.79 -4.25 13.59
C ASN A 60 -9.94 -3.24 12.81
N ARG A 61 -8.70 -3.04 13.27
CA ARG A 61 -7.72 -2.13 12.65
C ARG A 61 -7.41 -2.48 11.20
N GLU A 62 -7.28 -3.75 10.87
CA GLU A 62 -6.93 -4.20 9.52
C GLU A 62 -8.01 -3.84 8.50
N VAL A 63 -9.29 -4.00 8.86
CA VAL A 63 -10.41 -3.59 8.01
C VAL A 63 -10.40 -2.08 7.78
N LEU A 64 -10.05 -1.29 8.79
CA LEU A 64 -9.92 0.16 8.67
C LEU A 64 -8.73 0.53 7.78
N LEU A 65 -7.56 -0.07 8.00
CA LEU A 65 -6.36 0.14 7.18
C LEU A 65 -6.59 -0.28 5.73
N ALA A 66 -7.19 -1.44 5.49
CA ALA A 66 -7.52 -1.90 4.14
C ALA A 66 -8.45 -0.92 3.41
N ALA A 67 -9.43 -0.35 4.12
CA ALA A 67 -10.32 0.65 3.55
C ALA A 67 -9.61 1.97 3.21
N LEU A 68 -8.65 2.41 4.04
CA LEU A 68 -7.81 3.59 3.77
C LEU A 68 -6.85 3.34 2.60
N LEU A 69 -6.21 2.18 2.56
CA LEU A 69 -5.30 1.81 1.47
C LEU A 69 -6.02 1.66 0.15
N LYS A 70 -7.30 1.22 0.16
CA LYS A 70 -8.11 1.15 -1.05
C LYS A 70 -8.34 2.52 -1.69
N ALA A 71 -8.49 3.59 -0.90
CA ALA A 71 -8.58 4.94 -1.44
C ALA A 71 -7.27 5.39 -2.14
N ARG A 72 -6.13 4.85 -1.72
CA ARG A 72 -4.80 5.11 -2.32
C ARG A 72 -4.42 4.09 -3.41
N GLU A 73 -5.18 3.02 -3.56
CA GLU A 73 -4.97 2.01 -4.60
C GLU A 73 -5.14 2.61 -5.99
N ASP A 74 -6.11 3.50 -6.17
CA ASP A 74 -6.36 4.18 -7.46
C ASP A 74 -5.14 5.03 -7.89
N GLU A 75 -4.45 5.67 -6.94
CA GLU A 75 -3.22 6.42 -7.21
C GLU A 75 -2.09 5.47 -7.62
N LEU A 76 -1.92 4.34 -6.91
CA LEU A 76 -0.91 3.33 -7.24
C LEU A 76 -1.18 2.68 -8.60
N VAL A 77 -2.44 2.37 -8.91
CA VAL A 77 -2.88 1.85 -10.21
C VAL A 77 -2.61 2.87 -11.31
N SER A 78 -2.96 4.14 -11.11
CA SER A 78 -2.69 5.22 -12.07
C SER A 78 -1.19 5.37 -12.33
N ARG A 79 -0.37 5.24 -11.28
CA ARG A 79 1.10 5.29 -11.40
C ARG A 79 1.66 4.10 -12.17
N ARG A 80 1.16 2.88 -11.88
CA ARG A 80 1.49 1.66 -12.66
C ARG A 80 1.23 1.86 -14.14
N ASP A 81 0.03 2.37 -14.48
CA ASP A 81 -0.38 2.54 -15.86
C ASP A 81 0.40 3.65 -16.57
N ALA A 82 0.79 4.71 -15.84
CA ALA A 82 1.70 5.73 -16.34
C ALA A 82 3.09 5.16 -16.64
N ILE A 83 3.67 4.38 -15.73
CA ILE A 83 4.97 3.71 -15.95
C ILE A 83 4.92 2.85 -17.20
N ARG A 84 3.87 2.03 -17.39
CA ARG A 84 3.71 1.16 -18.57
C ARG A 84 3.63 1.92 -19.90
N ARG A 85 3.15 3.16 -19.89
CA ARG A 85 3.02 3.99 -21.09
C ARG A 85 4.25 4.83 -21.40
N GLU A 86 4.99 5.24 -20.37
CA GLU A 86 6.01 6.28 -20.46
C GLU A 86 7.43 5.72 -20.41
N VAL A 87 7.59 4.46 -20.02
CA VAL A 87 8.90 3.84 -19.81
C VAL A 87 9.04 2.62 -20.70
N ASP A 88 9.89 2.70 -21.70
CA ASP A 88 10.14 1.61 -22.66
C ASP A 88 11.13 0.57 -22.10
N ASP A 89 12.11 0.99 -21.27
CA ASP A 89 13.08 0.10 -20.63
C ASP A 89 12.43 -0.69 -19.47
N PRO A 90 12.33 -2.04 -19.58
CA PRO A 90 11.69 -2.85 -18.55
C PRO A 90 12.40 -2.80 -17.20
N THR A 91 13.72 -2.58 -17.16
CA THR A 91 14.51 -2.48 -15.95
C THR A 91 14.22 -1.17 -15.23
N GLU A 92 14.16 -0.07 -15.98
CA GLU A 92 13.74 1.23 -15.44
C GLU A 92 12.29 1.21 -15.00
N ALA A 93 11.40 0.55 -15.74
CA ALA A 93 9.99 0.41 -15.37
C ALA A 93 9.82 -0.33 -14.03
N LEU A 94 10.56 -1.43 -13.81
CA LEU A 94 10.59 -2.14 -12.53
C LEU A 94 11.08 -1.23 -11.40
N ASP A 95 12.18 -0.50 -11.61
CA ASP A 95 12.75 0.40 -10.61
C ASP A 95 11.74 1.48 -10.20
N ARG A 96 11.11 2.14 -11.18
CA ARG A 96 10.06 3.15 -10.93
C ARG A 96 8.82 2.57 -10.23
N TRP A 97 8.48 1.31 -10.52
CA TRP A 97 7.39 0.62 -9.83
C TRP A 97 7.74 0.37 -8.36
N LEU A 98 8.94 -0.15 -8.06
CA LEU A 98 9.39 -0.40 -6.69
C LEU A 98 9.45 0.91 -5.88
N ASP A 99 9.85 2.01 -6.49
CA ASP A 99 9.80 3.34 -5.87
C ASP A 99 8.37 3.79 -5.56
N ALA A 100 7.43 3.57 -6.48
CA ALA A 100 6.02 3.91 -6.26
C ALA A 100 5.42 3.07 -5.12
N LEU A 101 5.76 1.78 -5.09
CA LEU A 101 5.33 0.84 -4.05
C LEU A 101 5.91 1.23 -2.68
N GLY A 102 7.17 1.69 -2.61
CA GLY A 102 7.79 2.19 -1.39
C GLY A 102 7.09 3.44 -0.83
N ARG A 103 6.72 4.38 -1.69
CA ARG A 103 5.91 5.56 -1.28
C ARG A 103 4.54 5.15 -0.76
N TRP A 104 3.89 4.20 -1.42
CA TRP A 104 2.61 3.67 -0.97
C TRP A 104 2.74 2.95 0.38
N ALA A 105 3.76 2.14 0.58
CA ALA A 105 4.00 1.42 1.83
C ALA A 105 4.34 2.34 3.01
N THR A 106 4.78 3.58 2.75
CA THR A 106 5.07 4.60 3.78
C THR A 106 3.95 5.63 3.95
N ALA A 107 2.76 5.38 3.41
CA ALA A 107 1.63 6.31 3.51
C ALA A 107 1.25 6.65 4.96
N PHE A 108 1.45 5.71 5.88
CA PHE A 108 1.27 5.90 7.32
C PHE A 108 2.47 5.31 8.07
N ASP A 109 2.89 5.98 9.14
CA ASP A 109 3.94 5.44 10.00
C ASP A 109 3.52 4.10 10.62
N GLY A 110 4.42 3.12 10.63
CA GLY A 110 4.18 1.76 11.10
C GLY A 110 3.39 0.86 10.13
N LEU A 111 2.97 1.35 8.95
CA LEU A 111 2.21 0.55 7.96
C LEU A 111 2.97 -0.68 7.42
N PRO A 112 4.29 -0.68 7.22
CA PRO A 112 5.00 -1.86 6.74
C PRO A 112 4.78 -3.12 7.60
N GLU A 113 4.59 -2.98 8.90
CA GLU A 113 4.38 -4.12 9.80
C GLU A 113 3.06 -4.87 9.54
N PRO A 114 1.86 -4.21 9.50
CA PRO A 114 0.63 -4.86 9.11
C PRO A 114 0.66 -5.48 7.71
N LEU A 115 1.32 -4.81 6.75
CA LEU A 115 1.44 -5.33 5.38
C LEU A 115 2.32 -6.58 5.32
N ARG A 116 3.37 -6.65 6.13
CA ARG A 116 4.24 -7.83 6.24
C ARG A 116 3.52 -9.02 6.86
N ALA A 117 2.69 -8.79 7.87
CA ALA A 117 1.96 -9.84 8.57
C ALA A 117 0.75 -10.37 7.78
N ALA A 118 0.11 -9.52 6.98
CA ALA A 118 -1.15 -9.83 6.30
C ALA A 118 -1.16 -11.11 5.44
N PRO A 119 -0.13 -11.45 4.65
CA PRO A 119 -0.14 -12.67 3.83
C PRO A 119 -0.16 -13.97 4.64
N ALA A 120 0.32 -13.95 5.89
CA ALA A 120 0.30 -15.12 6.78
C ALA A 120 -1.09 -15.40 7.36
N GLU A 121 -1.96 -14.40 7.39
CA GLU A 121 -3.32 -14.46 7.91
C GLU A 121 -4.30 -14.57 6.75
N GLY A 122 -4.58 -15.79 6.25
CA GLY A 122 -5.36 -16.05 5.04
C GLY A 122 -6.75 -15.39 4.94
N THR A 123 -7.23 -14.75 6.01
CA THR A 123 -8.50 -13.99 6.08
C THR A 123 -8.30 -12.48 6.22
N SER A 124 -7.07 -11.98 6.28
CA SER A 124 -6.78 -10.55 6.41
C SER A 124 -7.26 -9.77 5.17
N PRO A 125 -8.03 -8.68 5.34
CA PRO A 125 -8.38 -7.79 4.23
C PRO A 125 -7.17 -7.19 3.52
N LEU A 126 -6.03 -7.04 4.22
CA LEU A 126 -4.78 -6.57 3.65
C LEU A 126 -4.10 -7.61 2.75
N ALA A 127 -4.39 -8.91 2.94
CA ALA A 127 -3.80 -9.97 2.13
C ALA A 127 -4.11 -9.81 0.64
N LEU A 128 -5.35 -9.42 0.29
CA LEU A 128 -5.75 -9.17 -1.10
C LEU A 128 -4.97 -7.99 -1.71
N THR A 129 -4.80 -6.91 -0.94
CA THR A 129 -4.02 -5.74 -1.37
C THR A 129 -2.54 -6.12 -1.58
N CYS A 130 -1.94 -6.84 -0.63
CA CYS A 130 -0.56 -7.35 -0.77
C CYS A 130 -0.41 -8.27 -1.99
N GLN A 131 -1.37 -9.19 -2.20
CA GLN A 131 -1.35 -10.09 -3.35
C GLN A 131 -1.41 -9.31 -4.67
N GLY A 132 -2.23 -8.27 -4.78
CA GLY A 132 -2.28 -7.38 -5.95
C GLY A 132 -0.95 -6.68 -6.22
N CYS A 133 -0.29 -6.18 -5.16
CA CYS A 133 1.04 -5.57 -5.26
C CYS A 133 2.10 -6.59 -5.72
N ILE A 134 2.10 -7.81 -5.15
CA ILE A 134 3.03 -8.88 -5.52
C ILE A 134 2.83 -9.27 -6.99
N THR A 135 1.59 -9.48 -7.42
CA THR A 135 1.26 -9.84 -8.82
C THR A 135 1.77 -8.76 -9.80
N THR A 136 1.50 -7.49 -9.50
CA THR A 136 2.00 -6.39 -10.35
C THR A 136 3.53 -6.31 -10.36
N THR A 137 4.18 -6.58 -9.21
CA THR A 137 5.65 -6.63 -9.12
C THR A 137 6.21 -7.77 -9.98
N ASP A 138 5.57 -8.95 -9.95
CA ASP A 138 5.96 -10.08 -10.80
C ASP A 138 5.84 -9.75 -12.31
N GLU A 139 4.81 -9.00 -12.72
CA GLU A 139 4.65 -8.59 -14.13
C GLU A 139 5.79 -7.69 -14.62
N PHE A 140 6.18 -6.67 -13.84
CA PHE A 140 7.33 -5.81 -14.15
C PHE A 140 8.64 -6.58 -14.09
N LEU A 141 8.82 -7.42 -13.06
CA LEU A 141 10.02 -8.23 -12.89
C LEU A 141 10.23 -9.19 -14.06
N GLN A 142 9.19 -9.91 -14.48
CA GLN A 142 9.28 -10.82 -15.62
C GLN A 142 9.62 -10.11 -16.93
N ALA A 143 9.14 -8.86 -17.11
CA ALA A 143 9.54 -8.06 -18.26
C ALA A 143 11.04 -7.72 -18.22
N ALA A 144 11.56 -7.27 -17.06
CA ALA A 144 12.97 -6.98 -16.86
C ALA A 144 13.87 -8.24 -16.95
N GLN A 145 13.38 -9.40 -16.48
CA GLN A 145 14.09 -10.68 -16.61
C GLN A 145 14.20 -11.14 -18.07
N ARG A 146 13.12 -10.99 -18.88
CA ARG A 146 13.15 -11.32 -20.32
C ARG A 146 14.11 -10.42 -21.09
N ASP A 147 14.26 -9.19 -20.68
CA ASP A 147 15.20 -8.21 -21.26
C ASP A 147 16.64 -8.40 -20.76
N GLY A 148 16.86 -9.28 -19.76
CA GLY A 148 18.18 -9.54 -19.17
C GLY A 148 18.60 -8.51 -18.10
N GLY A 149 17.77 -7.51 -17.80
CA GLY A 149 18.05 -6.46 -16.81
C GLY A 149 17.83 -6.88 -15.36
N ALA A 150 17.08 -7.95 -15.11
CA ALA A 150 16.87 -8.51 -13.76
C ALA A 150 17.31 -9.97 -13.68
N ARG A 151 17.80 -10.37 -12.52
CA ARG A 151 18.28 -11.74 -12.25
C ARG A 151 17.12 -12.73 -12.29
N PRO A 152 17.27 -13.90 -12.95
CA PRO A 152 16.18 -14.85 -13.13
C PRO A 152 15.71 -15.54 -11.84
N GLU A 153 16.55 -15.62 -10.81
CA GLU A 153 16.23 -16.23 -9.51
C GLU A 153 15.41 -15.34 -8.59
N VAL A 154 15.28 -14.04 -8.88
CA VAL A 154 14.52 -13.07 -8.07
C VAL A 154 13.02 -13.29 -8.26
N ARG A 155 12.24 -13.16 -7.18
CA ARG A 155 10.77 -13.27 -7.19
C ARG A 155 10.14 -11.95 -6.79
N GLY A 156 8.96 -11.64 -7.32
CA GLY A 156 8.23 -10.43 -6.97
C GLY A 156 7.88 -10.33 -5.49
N ALA A 157 7.59 -11.46 -4.84
CA ALA A 157 7.36 -11.50 -3.39
C ALA A 157 8.60 -11.07 -2.59
N ASP A 158 9.82 -11.44 -3.03
CA ASP A 158 11.07 -11.04 -2.37
C ASP A 158 11.32 -9.54 -2.54
N LEU A 159 11.02 -9.00 -3.73
CA LEU A 159 11.09 -7.55 -3.98
C LEU A 159 10.07 -6.78 -3.14
N PHE A 160 8.82 -7.27 -3.04
CA PHE A 160 7.80 -6.67 -2.19
C PHE A 160 8.25 -6.62 -0.73
N LEU A 161 8.76 -7.74 -0.18
CA LEU A 161 9.31 -7.79 1.17
C LEU A 161 10.51 -6.85 1.33
N GLY A 162 11.39 -6.75 0.34
CA GLY A 162 12.51 -5.82 0.33
C GLY A 162 12.05 -4.37 0.42
N VAL A 163 11.02 -3.98 -0.35
CA VAL A 163 10.41 -2.65 -0.29
C VAL A 163 9.83 -2.39 1.10
N LEU A 164 9.11 -3.34 1.69
CA LEU A 164 8.57 -3.19 3.05
C LEU A 164 9.68 -3.04 4.10
N ALA A 165 10.78 -3.79 3.96
CA ALA A 165 11.93 -3.68 4.86
C ALA A 165 12.61 -2.29 4.78
N VAL A 166 12.83 -1.77 3.57
CA VAL A 166 13.35 -0.40 3.36
C VAL A 166 12.37 0.63 3.92
N SER A 167 11.08 0.44 3.70
CA SER A 167 10.04 1.35 4.20
C SER A 167 9.97 1.36 5.72
N TRP A 168 10.10 0.20 6.36
CA TRP A 168 10.19 0.07 7.82
C TRP A 168 11.41 0.78 8.38
N ALA A 169 12.56 0.66 7.72
CA ALA A 169 13.83 1.27 8.17
C ALA A 169 13.77 2.80 8.25
N ARG A 170 12.85 3.46 7.54
CA ARG A 170 12.66 4.93 7.62
C ARG A 170 12.28 5.41 9.03
N GLY A 171 11.54 4.58 9.80
CA GLY A 171 11.15 4.88 11.18
C GLY A 171 12.16 4.39 12.23
N ALA A 172 13.28 3.78 11.83
CA ALA A 172 14.27 3.27 12.77
C ALA A 172 15.09 4.43 13.38
N ALA A 173 15.30 4.39 14.70
CA ALA A 173 16.00 5.46 15.42
C ALA A 173 17.46 5.70 14.97
N MET A 174 18.07 4.71 14.29
CA MET A 174 19.41 4.80 13.71
C MET A 174 19.43 5.30 12.26
N ALA A 175 18.27 5.45 11.62
CA ALA A 175 18.16 5.92 10.26
C ALA A 175 18.23 7.45 10.20
N ASP A 176 18.83 7.96 9.13
CA ASP A 176 18.86 9.37 8.78
C ASP A 176 18.31 9.58 7.36
N GLU A 177 18.36 10.81 6.85
CA GLU A 177 17.86 11.15 5.51
C GLU A 177 18.58 10.41 4.38
N SER A 178 19.81 9.94 4.59
CA SER A 178 20.61 9.20 3.61
C SER A 178 20.28 7.71 3.57
N SER A 179 19.69 7.16 4.64
CA SER A 179 19.43 5.75 4.79
C SER A 179 18.46 5.18 3.76
N PRO A 180 17.29 5.81 3.46
CA PRO A 180 16.36 5.25 2.48
C PRO A 180 16.94 5.16 1.06
N PRO A 181 17.61 6.19 0.49
CA PRO A 181 18.22 6.06 -0.83
C PRO A 181 19.36 5.04 -0.87
N ALA A 182 20.16 4.90 0.20
CA ALA A 182 21.20 3.89 0.28
C ALA A 182 20.62 2.47 0.29
N LEU A 183 19.57 2.22 1.08
CA LEU A 183 18.88 0.94 1.14
C LEU A 183 18.17 0.60 -0.18
N ASN A 184 17.56 1.57 -0.86
CA ASN A 184 16.99 1.37 -2.20
C ASN A 184 18.10 0.98 -3.20
N THR A 185 19.27 1.60 -3.14
CA THR A 185 20.42 1.26 -3.98
C THR A 185 20.89 -0.17 -3.71
N LEU A 186 20.97 -0.59 -2.45
CA LEU A 186 21.32 -1.96 -2.06
C LEU A 186 20.28 -2.96 -2.59
N LEU A 187 18.99 -2.67 -2.44
CA LEU A 187 17.91 -3.51 -2.98
C LEU A 187 18.03 -3.65 -4.50
N ARG A 188 18.22 -2.52 -5.22
CA ARG A 188 18.41 -2.52 -6.66
C ARG A 188 19.61 -3.35 -7.10
N THR A 189 20.76 -3.19 -6.45
CA THR A 189 21.97 -3.98 -6.73
C THR A 189 21.73 -5.49 -6.50
N GLY A 190 20.84 -5.84 -5.58
CA GLY A 190 20.45 -7.21 -5.29
C GLY A 190 19.64 -7.88 -6.41
N TRP A 191 18.75 -7.16 -7.10
CA TRP A 191 17.90 -7.76 -8.13
C TRP A 191 18.36 -7.48 -9.57
N ALA A 192 19.06 -6.38 -9.83
CA ALA A 192 19.53 -6.04 -11.16
C ALA A 192 20.62 -7.01 -11.63
N SER A 193 20.58 -7.41 -12.88
CA SER A 193 21.69 -8.09 -13.53
C SER A 193 22.89 -7.14 -13.60
N ARG A 194 24.11 -7.67 -13.44
CA ARG A 194 25.29 -6.89 -13.77
C ARG A 194 25.29 -6.66 -15.28
N ALA A 195 25.46 -5.41 -15.70
CA ALA A 195 25.79 -5.15 -17.08
C ALA A 195 26.97 -6.03 -17.49
N VAL A 196 26.76 -6.92 -18.45
CA VAL A 196 27.87 -7.67 -19.05
C VAL A 196 28.66 -6.62 -19.85
N GLU A 197 29.82 -6.18 -19.33
CA GLU A 197 30.72 -5.39 -20.12
C GLU A 197 31.02 -6.20 -21.41
N PRO A 198 30.87 -5.59 -22.60
CA PRO A 198 31.24 -6.28 -23.83
C PRO A 198 32.72 -6.65 -23.71
N SER A 199 32.99 -7.96 -23.76
CA SER A 199 34.35 -8.48 -23.75
C SER A 199 35.02 -7.92 -25.01
N GLU A 200 35.92 -6.95 -24.84
CA GLU A 200 36.82 -6.49 -25.92
C GLU A 200 37.63 -7.72 -26.39
N ARG A 201 37.34 -8.12 -27.63
CA ARG A 201 38.18 -9.07 -28.37
C ARG A 201 38.98 -8.31 -29.42
#